data_892c069fb861570cb2ab60d6fe22c6ee
#
_entry.id   892c069fb861570cb2ab60d6fe22c6ee
#
_cell.length_a   1.000
_cell.length_b   1.000
_cell.length_c   1.000
_cell.angle_alpha   90.00
_cell.angle_beta   90.00
_cell.angle_gamma   90.00
#
_symmetry.space_group_name_H-M   'P 1'
#
loop_
_entity.id
_entity.type
_entity.pdbx_description
1 polymer ?
#
loop_
_entity_poly.entity_id
_entity_poly.type
_entity_poly.pdbx_seq_one_letter_code
_entity_poly.pdbx_strand_id
1 'polypeptide(L)'
;DPNKWRGIMLMDVCSKIFSSVMNGRAFQLLDANGTHFQFGGMPTLTLLTMRKNHNLPSLVAFVDLVKAHGTANHDLLLDILEHYGSPPQYVSAIARTYQDLVVVLTIDNEKAELPQTVGVRQGDNMAPVLFLFLMSVFAETLEVEWRNAGIDTCTVRSFIGPSLMSGKGKLRGHRPKEYLSRELTAVEILQCLYVDVGAFIFQTRDDMQRGLALLYRQFSRLGLEMHIGRGTTASKTECV
;
A
#
# COMPACT_ATOMS: atom_id res chain seq x y z
N ASP A 1 -21.39 -16.56 -6.74
CA ASP A 1 -21.26 -15.90 -5.44
C ASP A 1 -20.96 -14.41 -5.67
N PRO A 2 -21.91 -13.49 -5.38
CA PRO A 2 -21.76 -12.05 -5.59
C PRO A 2 -20.57 -11.44 -4.84
N ASN A 3 -20.12 -12.07 -3.76
CA ASN A 3 -18.96 -11.60 -2.98
C ASN A 3 -17.63 -11.75 -3.71
N LYS A 4 -17.59 -12.55 -4.78
CA LYS A 4 -16.40 -12.73 -5.63
C LYS A 4 -16.38 -11.77 -6.82
N TRP A 5 -17.43 -11.00 -7.03
CA TRP A 5 -17.49 -10.06 -8.13
C TRP A 5 -16.75 -8.76 -7.79
N ARG A 6 -16.05 -8.24 -8.79
CA ARG A 6 -15.44 -6.91 -8.72
C ARG A 6 -16.17 -6.02 -9.72
N GLY A 7 -16.75 -4.94 -9.22
CA GLY A 7 -17.36 -3.93 -10.08
C GLY A 7 -16.27 -3.14 -10.80
N ILE A 8 -16.33 -3.06 -12.12
CA ILE A 8 -15.48 -2.18 -12.93
C ILE A 8 -16.37 -1.07 -13.46
N MET A 9 -16.01 0.18 -13.18
CA MET A 9 -16.73 1.33 -13.68
C MET A 9 -16.24 1.70 -15.08
N LEU A 10 -17.16 1.86 -16.00
CA LEU A 10 -16.87 2.41 -17.31
C LEU A 10 -17.03 3.92 -17.25
N MET A 11 -15.93 4.63 -17.39
CA MET A 11 -15.90 6.09 -17.42
C MET A 11 -15.92 6.59 -18.86
N ASP A 12 -16.51 7.75 -19.08
CA ASP A 12 -16.43 8.46 -20.36
C ASP A 12 -14.98 8.94 -20.65
N VAL A 13 -14.71 9.27 -21.89
CA VAL A 13 -13.37 9.66 -22.36
C VAL A 13 -12.86 10.93 -21.67
N CYS A 14 -13.73 11.93 -21.47
CA CYS A 14 -13.34 13.18 -20.83
C CYS A 14 -12.94 12.96 -19.38
N SER A 15 -13.72 12.16 -18.64
CA SER A 15 -13.40 11.78 -17.26
C SER A 15 -12.10 10.99 -17.18
N LYS A 16 -11.80 10.11 -18.13
CA LYS A 16 -10.51 9.37 -18.17
C LYS A 16 -9.33 10.30 -18.42
N ILE A 17 -9.46 11.28 -19.33
CA ILE A 17 -8.41 12.26 -19.58
C ILE A 17 -8.17 13.10 -18.33
N PHE A 18 -9.23 13.63 -17.72
CA PHE A 18 -9.14 14.39 -16.47
C PHE A 18 -8.44 13.57 -15.38
N SER A 19 -8.92 12.36 -15.09
CA SER A 19 -8.31 11.44 -14.12
C SER A 19 -6.83 11.17 -14.41
N SER A 20 -6.46 11.02 -15.69
CA SER A 20 -5.06 10.76 -16.06
C SER A 20 -4.16 11.97 -15.75
N VAL A 21 -4.63 13.19 -16.01
CA VAL A 21 -3.89 14.42 -15.65
C VAL A 21 -3.74 14.54 -14.14
N MET A 22 -4.82 14.32 -13.41
CA MET A 22 -4.83 14.38 -11.94
C MET A 22 -3.94 13.30 -11.34
N ASN A 23 -3.96 12.08 -11.90
CA ASN A 23 -3.09 10.99 -11.49
C ASN A 23 -1.60 11.35 -11.60
N GLY A 24 -1.19 11.94 -12.73
CA GLY A 24 0.21 12.35 -12.92
C GLY A 24 0.69 13.35 -11.87
N ARG A 25 -0.17 14.29 -11.46
CA ARG A 25 0.13 15.28 -10.40
C ARG A 25 0.18 14.62 -9.01
N ALA A 26 -0.78 13.75 -8.71
CA ALA A 26 -0.81 13.00 -7.46
C ALA A 26 0.42 12.11 -7.31
N PHE A 27 0.83 11.43 -8.38
CA PHE A 27 1.99 10.56 -8.37
C PHE A 27 3.30 11.33 -8.09
N GLN A 28 3.47 12.53 -8.66
CA GLN A 28 4.63 13.38 -8.36
C GLN A 28 4.67 13.78 -6.88
N LEU A 29 3.52 14.10 -6.29
CA LEU A 29 3.42 14.45 -4.88
C LEU A 29 3.74 13.24 -3.98
N LEU A 30 3.22 12.07 -4.33
CA LEU A 30 3.47 10.82 -3.61
C LEU A 30 4.96 10.42 -3.71
N ASP A 31 5.58 10.56 -4.87
CA ASP A 31 7.00 10.26 -5.10
C ASP A 31 7.92 11.19 -4.28
N ALA A 32 7.51 12.46 -4.11
CA ALA A 32 8.26 13.45 -3.34
C ALA A 32 8.13 13.28 -1.81
N ASN A 33 6.97 12.85 -1.33
CA ASN A 33 6.63 12.89 0.10
C ASN A 33 6.17 11.52 0.65
N GLY A 34 5.91 10.53 -0.21
CA GLY A 34 5.42 9.22 0.20
C GLY A 34 6.49 8.33 0.80
N THR A 35 6.06 7.31 1.52
CA THR A 35 6.96 6.31 2.10
C THR A 35 7.57 5.41 1.02
N HIS A 36 8.84 5.09 1.18
CA HIS A 36 9.57 4.19 0.28
C HIS A 36 9.17 2.69 0.42
N PHE A 37 8.10 2.38 1.12
CA PHE A 37 7.65 1.01 1.42
C PHE A 37 6.66 0.42 0.42
N GLN A 38 6.28 1.18 -0.60
CA GLN A 38 5.41 0.72 -1.69
C GLN A 38 6.25 0.00 -2.76
N PHE A 39 6.54 -1.28 -2.52
CA PHE A 39 7.33 -2.09 -3.45
C PHE A 39 6.54 -3.34 -3.86
N GLY A 40 6.39 -3.55 -5.14
CA GLY A 40 5.92 -4.84 -5.64
C GLY A 40 6.92 -5.95 -5.30
N GLY A 41 6.56 -6.88 -4.43
CA GLY A 41 7.12 -8.22 -4.18
C GLY A 41 8.65 -8.46 -4.15
N MET A 42 9.43 -7.76 -4.92
CA MET A 42 10.88 -7.97 -5.08
C MET A 42 11.72 -7.71 -3.83
N PRO A 43 11.51 -6.61 -3.07
CA PRO A 43 12.28 -6.36 -1.85
C PRO A 43 12.03 -7.38 -0.73
N THR A 44 10.80 -7.88 -0.60
CA THR A 44 10.46 -8.89 0.40
C THR A 44 11.27 -10.16 0.19
N LEU A 45 11.33 -10.67 -1.05
CA LEU A 45 12.09 -11.87 -1.39
C LEU A 45 13.59 -11.64 -1.17
N THR A 46 14.10 -10.48 -1.53
CA THR A 46 15.51 -10.11 -1.31
C THR A 46 15.84 -10.08 0.18
N LEU A 47 15.00 -9.44 1.00
CA LEU A 47 15.18 -9.38 2.44
C LEU A 47 15.15 -10.77 3.07
N LEU A 48 14.15 -11.59 2.74
CA LEU A 48 14.03 -12.95 3.27
C LEU A 48 15.23 -13.83 2.87
N THR A 49 15.72 -13.66 1.64
CA THR A 49 16.92 -14.35 1.16
C THR A 49 18.17 -13.89 1.95
N MET A 50 18.33 -12.60 2.17
CA MET A 50 19.44 -12.06 2.98
C MET A 50 19.37 -12.59 4.43
N ARG A 51 18.20 -12.52 5.05
CA ARG A 51 18.02 -13.04 6.43
C ARG A 51 18.30 -14.53 6.52
N LYS A 52 17.83 -15.32 5.55
CA LYS A 52 18.14 -16.76 5.46
C LYS A 52 19.65 -17.01 5.32
N ASN A 53 20.35 -16.24 4.48
CA ASN A 53 21.79 -16.39 4.30
C ASN A 53 22.59 -16.03 5.57
N HIS A 54 22.04 -15.20 6.44
CA HIS A 54 22.61 -14.86 7.73
C HIS A 54 22.09 -15.69 8.91
N ASN A 55 21.31 -16.76 8.64
CA ASN A 55 20.64 -17.61 9.65
C ASN A 55 19.81 -16.80 10.66
N LEU A 56 19.18 -15.71 10.21
CA LEU A 56 18.31 -14.89 11.04
C LEU A 56 16.86 -15.42 10.98
N PRO A 57 16.19 -15.57 12.14
CA PRO A 57 14.81 -16.02 12.18
C PRO A 57 13.92 -15.00 11.45
N SER A 58 12.94 -15.48 10.71
CA SER A 58 12.00 -14.64 9.98
C SER A 58 10.62 -15.27 10.03
N LEU A 59 9.69 -14.56 10.64
CA LEU A 59 8.28 -14.90 10.65
C LEU A 59 7.58 -13.88 9.77
N VAL A 60 6.83 -14.33 8.78
CA VAL A 60 6.18 -13.45 7.82
C VAL A 60 4.67 -13.56 7.94
N ALA A 61 4.00 -12.43 8.08
CA ALA A 61 2.56 -12.34 7.98
C ALA A 61 2.20 -11.70 6.62
N PHE A 62 1.55 -12.49 5.78
CA PHE A 62 0.92 -11.98 4.55
C PHE A 62 -0.50 -11.56 4.88
N VAL A 63 -0.81 -10.31 4.65
CA VAL A 63 -2.11 -9.71 4.97
C VAL A 63 -2.80 -9.29 3.69
N ASP A 64 -4.03 -9.76 3.49
CA ASP A 64 -4.94 -9.36 2.42
C ASP A 64 -6.09 -8.53 3.01
N LEU A 65 -6.59 -7.54 2.28
CA LEU A 65 -7.68 -6.67 2.71
C LEU A 65 -8.99 -7.03 2.01
N VAL A 66 -10.10 -6.88 2.73
CA VAL A 66 -11.44 -7.13 2.18
C VAL A 66 -11.89 -5.93 1.37
N LYS A 67 -12.00 -6.09 0.04
CA LYS A 67 -12.54 -5.05 -0.86
C LYS A 67 -11.91 -3.67 -0.64
N ALA A 68 -10.60 -3.59 -0.38
CA ALA A 68 -9.88 -2.40 0.08
C ALA A 68 -10.22 -1.12 -0.71
N HIS A 69 -10.21 -1.18 -2.04
CA HIS A 69 -10.56 -0.04 -2.89
C HIS A 69 -12.03 0.39 -2.74
N GLY A 70 -12.92 -0.54 -2.41
CA GLY A 70 -14.35 -0.28 -2.25
C GLY A 70 -14.74 0.28 -0.88
N THR A 71 -13.81 0.32 0.10
CA THR A 71 -14.10 0.76 1.47
C THR A 71 -13.38 2.05 1.86
N ALA A 72 -12.50 2.58 1.00
CA ALA A 72 -11.77 3.81 1.28
C ALA A 72 -12.73 4.99 1.51
N ASN A 73 -12.60 5.67 2.65
CA ASN A 73 -13.42 6.84 2.99
C ASN A 73 -12.99 8.05 2.18
N HIS A 74 -13.92 8.75 1.54
CA HIS A 74 -13.62 9.90 0.67
C HIS A 74 -13.07 11.09 1.46
N ASP A 75 -13.68 11.44 2.59
CA ASP A 75 -13.25 12.58 3.42
C ASP A 75 -11.83 12.34 3.93
N LEU A 76 -11.55 11.14 4.42
CA LEU A 76 -10.21 10.76 4.86
C LEU A 76 -9.17 10.86 3.73
N LEU A 77 -9.53 10.45 2.51
CA LEU A 77 -8.63 10.58 1.34
C LEU A 77 -8.33 12.04 1.03
N LEU A 78 -9.31 12.94 1.14
CA LEU A 78 -9.13 14.38 0.92
C LEU A 78 -8.24 15.00 2.00
N ASP A 79 -8.47 14.67 3.27
CA ASP A 79 -7.64 15.11 4.39
C ASP A 79 -6.18 14.64 4.24
N ILE A 80 -5.97 13.40 3.79
CA ILE A 80 -4.64 12.86 3.50
C ILE A 80 -3.96 13.66 2.38
N LEU A 81 -4.65 13.96 1.30
CA LEU A 81 -4.09 14.74 0.21
C LEU A 81 -3.66 16.15 0.66
N GLU A 82 -4.45 16.78 1.51
CA GLU A 82 -4.11 18.08 2.12
C GLU A 82 -2.87 17.96 3.01
N HIS A 83 -2.82 16.91 3.84
CA HIS A 83 -1.67 16.65 4.71
C HIS A 83 -0.36 16.47 3.94
N TYR A 84 -0.40 15.80 2.78
CA TYR A 84 0.74 15.66 1.87
C TYR A 84 1.06 16.92 1.06
N GLY A 85 0.36 18.04 1.30
CA GLY A 85 0.63 19.34 0.68
C GLY A 85 -0.01 19.52 -0.70
N SER A 86 -1.06 18.78 -1.01
CA SER A 86 -1.83 19.02 -2.24
C SER A 86 -2.43 20.44 -2.25
N PRO A 87 -2.33 21.18 -3.37
CA PRO A 87 -2.97 22.47 -3.47
C PRO A 87 -4.49 22.39 -3.26
N PRO A 88 -5.14 23.37 -2.56
CA PRO A 88 -6.58 23.31 -2.29
C PRO A 88 -7.45 23.15 -3.52
N GLN A 89 -7.05 23.76 -4.65
CA GLN A 89 -7.77 23.64 -5.92
C GLN A 89 -7.73 22.19 -6.46
N TYR A 90 -6.61 21.48 -6.20
CA TYR A 90 -6.46 20.09 -6.58
C TYR A 90 -7.37 19.20 -5.73
N VAL A 91 -7.37 19.38 -4.42
CA VAL A 91 -8.25 18.65 -3.48
C VAL A 91 -9.71 18.90 -3.81
N SER A 92 -10.10 20.16 -4.02
CA SER A 92 -11.46 20.52 -4.42
C SER A 92 -11.88 19.88 -5.76
N ALA A 93 -10.96 19.78 -6.72
CA ALA A 93 -11.25 19.13 -7.99
C ALA A 93 -11.50 17.63 -7.82
N ILE A 94 -10.73 16.96 -6.95
CA ILE A 94 -10.97 15.55 -6.61
C ILE A 94 -12.29 15.39 -5.84
N ALA A 95 -12.55 16.21 -4.83
CA ALA A 95 -13.78 16.20 -4.06
C ALA A 95 -15.03 16.24 -4.96
N ARG A 96 -15.04 17.12 -5.96
CA ARG A 96 -16.14 17.22 -6.93
C ARG A 96 -16.35 15.95 -7.76
N THR A 97 -15.31 15.15 -7.99
CA THR A 97 -15.47 13.87 -8.72
C THR A 97 -16.15 12.79 -7.92
N TYR A 98 -16.14 12.93 -6.59
CA TYR A 98 -16.78 11.99 -5.65
C TYR A 98 -18.07 12.53 -5.06
N GLN A 99 -18.34 13.83 -5.25
CA GLN A 99 -19.57 14.46 -4.80
C GLN A 99 -20.75 13.91 -5.60
N ASP A 100 -21.82 13.49 -4.89
CA ASP A 100 -23.07 12.96 -5.48
C ASP A 100 -22.83 11.85 -6.53
N LEU A 101 -21.77 11.05 -6.31
CA LEU A 101 -21.40 9.99 -7.23
C LEU A 101 -22.47 8.90 -7.26
N VAL A 102 -23.02 8.66 -8.45
CA VAL A 102 -24.01 7.61 -8.70
C VAL A 102 -23.45 6.59 -9.68
N VAL A 103 -23.53 5.32 -9.30
CA VAL A 103 -23.21 4.18 -10.16
C VAL A 103 -24.48 3.68 -10.81
N VAL A 104 -24.53 3.66 -12.14
CA VAL A 104 -25.65 3.11 -12.88
C VAL A 104 -25.35 1.64 -13.20
N LEU A 105 -26.11 0.74 -12.59
CA LEU A 105 -26.09 -0.68 -12.89
C LEU A 105 -27.13 -0.99 -13.98
N THR A 106 -26.70 -1.62 -15.06
CA THR A 106 -27.60 -2.04 -16.14
C THR A 106 -27.62 -3.56 -16.22
N ILE A 107 -28.81 -4.17 -16.05
CA ILE A 107 -29.05 -5.62 -16.16
C ILE A 107 -30.28 -5.81 -17.04
N ASP A 108 -30.15 -6.57 -18.12
CA ASP A 108 -31.26 -6.90 -19.04
C ASP A 108 -32.07 -5.67 -19.49
N ASN A 109 -31.38 -4.55 -19.81
CA ASN A 109 -31.96 -3.25 -20.18
C ASN A 109 -32.66 -2.48 -19.02
N GLU A 110 -32.73 -3.01 -17.84
CA GLU A 110 -33.17 -2.27 -16.66
C GLU A 110 -31.97 -1.53 -16.03
N LYS A 111 -32.22 -0.32 -15.56
CA LYS A 111 -31.20 0.52 -14.92
C LYS A 111 -31.55 0.76 -13.46
N ALA A 112 -30.57 0.56 -12.60
CA ALA A 112 -30.62 0.94 -11.20
C ALA A 112 -29.52 1.96 -10.89
N GLU A 113 -29.87 3.04 -10.21
CA GLU A 113 -28.95 4.06 -9.75
C GLU A 113 -28.61 3.81 -8.28
N LEU A 114 -27.32 3.68 -7.99
CA LEU A 114 -26.83 3.40 -6.65
C LEU A 114 -25.85 4.53 -6.23
N PRO A 115 -26.14 5.26 -5.14
CA PRO A 115 -25.19 6.24 -4.63
C PRO A 115 -23.93 5.55 -4.14
N GLN A 116 -22.78 6.07 -4.51
CA GLN A 116 -21.48 5.61 -4.00
C GLN A 116 -20.92 6.64 -3.03
N THR A 117 -21.00 6.36 -1.74
CA THR A 117 -20.53 7.23 -0.66
C THR A 117 -19.17 6.87 -0.12
N VAL A 118 -18.64 5.71 -0.49
CA VAL A 118 -17.31 5.20 -0.09
C VAL A 118 -16.64 4.48 -1.24
N GLY A 119 -15.35 4.31 -1.12
CA GLY A 119 -14.54 3.55 -2.07
C GLY A 119 -14.06 4.38 -3.26
N VAL A 120 -12.87 4.02 -3.75
CA VAL A 120 -12.34 4.60 -4.99
C VAL A 120 -12.88 3.85 -6.20
N ARG A 121 -13.10 4.58 -7.30
CA ARG A 121 -13.73 4.03 -8.52
C ARG A 121 -12.80 3.04 -9.22
N GLN A 122 -13.14 1.75 -9.22
CA GLN A 122 -12.40 0.75 -9.98
C GLN A 122 -12.60 0.99 -11.49
N GLY A 123 -11.47 1.20 -12.20
CA GLY A 123 -11.46 1.62 -13.60
C GLY A 123 -11.10 3.09 -13.81
N ASP A 124 -10.98 3.85 -12.74
CA ASP A 124 -10.44 5.20 -12.75
C ASP A 124 -8.90 5.17 -12.61
N ASN A 125 -8.21 5.90 -13.46
CA ASN A 125 -6.74 5.97 -13.43
C ASN A 125 -6.20 6.58 -12.13
N MET A 126 -6.98 7.43 -11.47
CA MET A 126 -6.59 8.11 -10.23
C MET A 126 -6.80 7.22 -9.00
N ALA A 127 -7.73 6.27 -9.05
CA ALA A 127 -8.08 5.44 -7.90
C ALA A 127 -6.89 4.69 -7.27
N PRO A 128 -5.99 4.06 -8.03
CA PRO A 128 -4.82 3.40 -7.44
C PRO A 128 -3.92 4.35 -6.66
N VAL A 129 -3.67 5.55 -7.19
CA VAL A 129 -2.79 6.54 -6.53
C VAL A 129 -3.42 7.10 -5.27
N LEU A 130 -4.72 7.38 -5.28
CA LEU A 130 -5.44 7.78 -4.05
C LEU A 130 -5.34 6.71 -2.98
N PHE A 131 -5.48 5.45 -3.37
CA PHE A 131 -5.31 4.35 -2.42
C PHE A 131 -3.87 4.23 -1.90
N LEU A 132 -2.86 4.53 -2.73
CA LEU A 132 -1.46 4.56 -2.28
C LEU A 132 -1.20 5.66 -1.23
N PHE A 133 -1.85 6.81 -1.30
CA PHE A 133 -1.78 7.83 -0.24
C PHE A 133 -2.31 7.29 1.09
N LEU A 134 -3.46 6.60 1.07
CA LEU A 134 -4.02 5.96 2.26
C LEU A 134 -3.04 4.93 2.86
N MET A 135 -2.44 4.10 2.01
CA MET A 135 -1.46 3.11 2.44
C MET A 135 -0.14 3.73 2.93
N SER A 136 0.23 4.91 2.44
CA SER A 136 1.39 5.64 2.95
C SER A 136 1.17 6.13 4.39
N VAL A 137 0.00 6.73 4.67
CA VAL A 137 -0.38 7.11 6.05
C VAL A 137 -0.45 5.89 6.96
N PHE A 138 -1.00 4.77 6.46
CA PHE A 138 -0.99 3.52 7.19
C PHE A 138 0.43 3.09 7.57
N ALA A 139 1.36 3.12 6.61
CA ALA A 139 2.74 2.71 6.81
C ALA A 139 3.46 3.59 7.86
N GLU A 140 3.31 4.91 7.75
CA GLU A 140 3.91 5.89 8.68
C GLU A 140 3.37 5.72 10.11
N THR A 141 2.06 5.60 10.24
CA THR A 141 1.43 5.45 11.56
C THR A 141 1.76 4.09 12.19
N LEU A 142 1.83 3.03 11.40
CA LEU A 142 2.21 1.70 11.88
C LEU A 142 3.65 1.68 12.40
N GLU A 143 4.57 2.32 11.68
CA GLU A 143 5.97 2.41 12.10
C GLU A 143 6.10 3.06 13.47
N VAL A 144 5.40 4.17 13.70
CA VAL A 144 5.39 4.85 15.00
C VAL A 144 4.81 3.96 16.10
N GLU A 145 3.68 3.29 15.82
CA GLU A 145 3.05 2.42 16.83
C GLU A 145 3.90 1.19 17.17
N TRP A 146 4.53 0.57 16.18
CA TRP A 146 5.40 -0.57 16.44
C TRP A 146 6.63 -0.18 17.23
N ARG A 147 7.25 0.96 16.91
CA ARG A 147 8.37 1.50 17.67
C ARG A 147 7.97 1.78 19.14
N ASN A 148 6.81 2.40 19.36
CA ASN A 148 6.29 2.68 20.69
C ASN A 148 5.95 1.39 21.47
N ALA A 149 5.53 0.33 20.78
CA ALA A 149 5.25 -0.97 21.37
C ALA A 149 6.52 -1.82 21.59
N GLY A 150 7.70 -1.33 21.22
CA GLY A 150 8.96 -2.08 21.31
C GLY A 150 8.97 -3.33 20.45
N ILE A 151 8.28 -3.31 19.30
CA ILE A 151 8.34 -4.40 18.31
C ILE A 151 9.59 -4.19 17.48
N ASP A 152 10.47 -5.18 17.51
CA ASP A 152 11.72 -5.13 16.76
C ASP A 152 11.47 -5.19 15.26
N THR A 153 12.05 -4.22 14.57
CA THR A 153 12.08 -4.19 13.12
C THR A 153 13.14 -5.16 12.61
N CYS A 154 12.83 -5.84 11.51
CA CYS A 154 13.81 -6.73 10.90
C CYS A 154 14.90 -5.92 10.20
N THR A 155 15.99 -5.66 10.91
CA THR A 155 17.15 -4.95 10.38
C THR A 155 18.09 -5.93 9.69
N VAL A 156 18.48 -5.63 8.46
CA VAL A 156 19.59 -6.30 7.77
C VAL A 156 20.67 -5.28 7.46
N ARG A 157 21.88 -5.53 7.96
CA ARG A 157 23.06 -4.74 7.57
C ARG A 157 23.62 -5.31 6.28
N SER A 158 23.52 -4.57 5.22
CA SER A 158 24.04 -4.97 3.91
C SER A 158 24.73 -3.81 3.22
N PHE A 159 25.67 -4.16 2.34
CA PHE A 159 26.26 -3.19 1.43
C PHE A 159 25.29 -2.94 0.28
N ILE A 160 24.54 -1.86 0.34
CA ILE A 160 23.70 -1.41 -0.77
C ILE A 160 24.55 -0.50 -1.65
N GLY A 161 24.98 -1.02 -2.78
CA GLY A 161 25.59 -0.18 -3.80
C GLY A 161 24.55 0.72 -4.48
N PRO A 162 24.95 1.90 -4.98
CA PRO A 162 24.04 2.87 -5.64
C PRO A 162 23.23 2.28 -6.80
N SER A 163 23.65 1.18 -7.40
CA SER A 163 22.99 0.53 -8.53
C SER A 163 21.69 -0.20 -8.17
N LEU A 164 21.47 -0.54 -6.89
CA LEU A 164 20.22 -1.16 -6.43
C LEU A 164 19.11 -0.14 -6.21
N MET A 165 19.48 1.14 -5.98
CA MET A 165 18.50 2.21 -5.76
C MET A 165 18.07 2.91 -7.05
N SER A 166 18.82 2.85 -8.14
CA SER A 166 18.59 3.68 -9.33
C SER A 166 17.93 2.98 -10.52
N GLY A 167 17.67 1.69 -10.48
CA GLY A 167 17.01 0.95 -11.58
C GLY A 167 17.68 1.03 -12.98
N LYS A 168 18.81 1.71 -13.12
CA LYS A 168 19.51 1.99 -14.38
C LYS A 168 20.92 1.42 -14.46
N GLY A 169 21.22 0.31 -13.81
CA GLY A 169 22.55 -0.29 -13.84
C GLY A 169 22.60 -1.62 -14.57
N LYS A 170 23.19 -1.68 -15.76
CA LYS A 170 23.65 -2.94 -16.36
C LYS A 170 24.77 -3.51 -15.49
N LEU A 171 24.53 -4.65 -14.85
CA LEU A 171 25.56 -5.45 -14.19
C LEU A 171 26.60 -5.90 -15.22
N ARG A 172 27.69 -5.17 -15.35
CA ARG A 172 28.92 -5.66 -15.97
C ARG A 172 29.96 -5.91 -14.89
N GLY A 173 30.42 -7.15 -14.86
CA GLY A 173 31.24 -7.78 -13.83
C GLY A 173 32.67 -7.21 -13.64
N HIS A 174 32.79 -5.96 -13.18
CA HIS A 174 34.02 -5.48 -12.57
C HIS A 174 33.64 -4.77 -11.28
N ARG A 175 34.06 -5.33 -10.15
CA ARG A 175 33.95 -4.69 -8.83
C ARG A 175 35.04 -3.60 -8.75
N PRO A 176 34.69 -2.30 -8.71
CA PRO A 176 35.67 -1.27 -8.45
C PRO A 176 36.21 -1.43 -7.02
N LYS A 177 37.51 -1.26 -6.84
CA LYS A 177 38.21 -1.31 -5.52
C LYS A 177 37.67 -0.28 -4.49
N GLU A 178 36.90 0.71 -4.92
CA GLU A 178 36.24 1.72 -4.08
C GLU A 178 35.11 1.18 -3.20
N TYR A 179 34.65 -0.05 -3.43
CA TYR A 179 33.58 -0.66 -2.60
C TYR A 179 34.04 -1.14 -1.21
N LEU A 180 35.33 -1.18 -0.96
CA LEU A 180 35.90 -1.69 0.30
C LEU A 180 35.92 -0.69 1.45
N SER A 181 35.59 0.59 1.21
CA SER A 181 35.62 1.65 2.23
C SER A 181 34.24 2.22 2.60
N ARG A 182 33.14 1.61 2.14
CA ARG A 182 31.80 2.12 2.45
C ARG A 182 31.25 1.49 3.72
N GLU A 183 30.77 2.36 4.60
CA GLU A 183 30.07 1.98 5.83
C GLU A 183 28.90 1.04 5.52
N LEU A 184 28.73 0.01 6.36
CA LEU A 184 27.59 -0.87 6.34
C LEU A 184 26.32 -0.04 6.60
N THR A 185 25.51 0.15 5.59
CA THR A 185 24.21 0.79 5.76
C THR A 185 23.23 -0.25 6.31
N ALA A 186 22.68 0.02 7.49
CA ALA A 186 21.59 -0.76 8.03
C ALA A 186 20.34 -0.46 7.21
N VAL A 187 19.72 -1.50 6.64
CA VAL A 187 18.42 -1.40 5.99
C VAL A 187 17.39 -1.96 6.94
N GLU A 188 16.54 -1.10 7.42
CA GLU A 188 15.37 -1.49 8.20
C GLU A 188 14.20 -1.66 7.24
N ILE A 189 13.63 -2.87 7.19
CA ILE A 189 12.42 -3.14 6.44
C ILE A 189 11.40 -3.71 7.41
N LEU A 190 10.42 -2.86 7.73
CA LEU A 190 9.28 -3.21 8.57
C LEU A 190 8.22 -3.96 7.81
N GLN A 191 7.98 -3.51 6.59
CA GLN A 191 6.85 -3.93 5.79
C GLN A 191 7.14 -3.76 4.30
N CYS A 192 6.56 -4.62 3.50
CA CYS A 192 6.53 -4.48 2.06
C CYS A 192 5.07 -4.47 1.64
N LEU A 193 4.61 -3.35 1.10
CA LEU A 193 3.24 -3.20 0.64
C LEU A 193 3.19 -3.33 -0.88
N TYR A 194 2.16 -4.02 -1.36
CA TYR A 194 1.80 -4.06 -2.76
C TYR A 194 0.32 -3.73 -2.89
N VAL A 195 0.03 -2.44 -3.05
CA VAL A 195 -1.32 -1.87 -3.12
C VAL A 195 -2.15 -2.23 -1.89
N ASP A 196 -2.89 -3.34 -1.91
CA ASP A 196 -3.78 -3.83 -0.85
C ASP A 196 -3.28 -5.10 -0.14
N VAL A 197 -2.12 -5.61 -0.54
CA VAL A 197 -1.46 -6.77 0.08
C VAL A 197 -0.21 -6.34 0.82
N GLY A 198 -0.07 -6.75 2.08
CA GLY A 198 1.10 -6.47 2.89
C GLY A 198 1.86 -7.73 3.28
N ALA A 199 3.19 -7.67 3.27
CA ALA A 199 4.06 -8.64 3.90
C ALA A 199 4.80 -7.98 5.06
N PHE A 200 4.57 -8.48 6.26
CA PHE A 200 5.11 -7.94 7.50
C PHE A 200 6.06 -8.97 8.12
N ILE A 201 7.27 -8.54 8.47
CA ILE A 201 8.33 -9.44 8.87
C ILE A 201 8.68 -9.20 10.34
N PHE A 202 8.70 -10.28 11.13
CA PHE A 202 8.96 -10.27 12.55
C PHE A 202 10.14 -11.19 12.89
N GLN A 203 10.83 -10.91 13.98
CA GLN A 203 11.92 -11.75 14.50
C GLN A 203 11.41 -12.83 15.45
N THR A 204 10.40 -12.50 16.24
CA THR A 204 9.86 -13.39 17.27
C THR A 204 8.37 -13.62 17.09
N ARG A 205 7.88 -14.73 17.64
CA ARG A 205 6.45 -15.04 17.62
C ARG A 205 5.64 -14.05 18.47
N ASP A 206 6.21 -13.57 19.55
CA ASP A 206 5.58 -12.57 20.43
C ASP A 206 5.41 -11.23 19.69
N ASP A 207 6.46 -10.78 19.00
CA ASP A 207 6.38 -9.56 18.18
C ASP A 207 5.35 -9.72 17.06
N MET A 208 5.29 -10.90 16.43
CA MET A 208 4.27 -11.14 15.40
C MET A 208 2.86 -11.08 15.97
N GLN A 209 2.59 -11.66 17.13
CA GLN A 209 1.27 -11.61 17.76
C GLN A 209 0.87 -10.18 18.14
N ARG A 210 1.76 -9.43 18.79
CA ARG A 210 1.55 -8.03 19.13
C ARG A 210 1.41 -7.15 17.88
N GLY A 211 2.27 -7.37 16.90
CA GLY A 211 2.28 -6.64 15.64
C GLY A 211 1.00 -6.85 14.83
N LEU A 212 0.48 -8.07 14.74
CA LEU A 212 -0.78 -8.38 14.05
C LEU A 212 -1.98 -7.71 14.74
N ALA A 213 -1.99 -7.64 16.07
CA ALA A 213 -3.04 -6.95 16.80
C ALA A 213 -3.03 -5.42 16.50
N LEU A 214 -1.84 -4.82 16.41
CA LEU A 214 -1.69 -3.43 16.02
C LEU A 214 -2.08 -3.20 14.55
N LEU A 215 -1.68 -4.07 13.65
CA LEU A 215 -2.08 -4.05 12.24
C LEU A 215 -3.61 -4.04 12.09
N TYR A 216 -4.29 -4.97 12.75
CA TYR A 216 -5.74 -5.05 12.71
C TYR A 216 -6.40 -3.74 13.19
N ARG A 217 -5.90 -3.17 14.28
CA ARG A 217 -6.39 -1.91 14.82
C ARG A 217 -6.15 -0.74 13.88
N GLN A 218 -4.98 -0.65 13.25
CA GLN A 218 -4.65 0.43 12.32
C GLN A 218 -5.47 0.36 11.04
N PHE A 219 -5.63 -0.81 10.45
CA PHE A 219 -6.52 -0.97 9.30
C PHE A 219 -7.96 -0.58 9.64
N SER A 220 -8.47 -1.00 10.81
CA SER A 220 -9.81 -0.64 11.26
C SER A 220 -9.99 0.87 11.45
N ARG A 221 -8.97 1.60 11.93
CA ARG A 221 -9.00 3.07 12.05
C ARG A 221 -9.12 3.78 10.70
N LEU A 222 -8.54 3.20 9.67
CA LEU A 222 -8.61 3.72 8.30
C LEU A 222 -9.84 3.21 7.52
N GLY A 223 -10.76 2.51 8.20
CA GLY A 223 -11.95 1.94 7.57
C GLY A 223 -11.67 0.72 6.68
N LEU A 224 -10.48 0.11 6.83
CA LEU A 224 -10.08 -1.08 6.10
C LEU A 224 -10.24 -2.34 6.97
N GLU A 225 -10.57 -3.46 6.35
CA GLU A 225 -10.78 -4.73 7.03
C GLU A 225 -9.78 -5.77 6.55
N MET A 226 -9.07 -6.42 7.50
CA MET A 226 -8.20 -7.55 7.20
C MET A 226 -9.01 -8.80 6.90
N HIS A 227 -8.60 -9.56 5.89
CA HIS A 227 -9.23 -10.81 5.53
C HIS A 227 -8.76 -11.96 6.44
N ILE A 228 -9.32 -12.03 7.65
CA ILE A 228 -8.96 -13.03 8.68
C ILE A 228 -9.81 -14.32 8.63
N GLY A 229 -10.75 -14.40 7.70
CA GLY A 229 -11.73 -15.50 7.64
C GLY A 229 -12.83 -15.36 8.69
N ARG A 230 -14.04 -15.75 8.34
CA ARG A 230 -15.18 -15.79 9.27
C ARG A 230 -16.10 -16.97 8.91
N GLY A 231 -16.48 -17.74 9.91
CA GLY A 231 -17.36 -18.89 9.71
C GLY A 231 -16.75 -19.91 8.74
N THR A 232 -17.38 -20.11 7.59
CA THR A 232 -16.92 -21.04 6.55
C THR A 232 -15.92 -20.42 5.56
N THR A 233 -15.65 -19.13 5.65
CA THR A 233 -14.72 -18.43 4.75
C THR A 233 -13.30 -18.57 5.29
N ALA A 234 -12.41 -19.19 4.50
CA ALA A 234 -11.00 -19.30 4.86
C ALA A 234 -10.32 -17.92 4.92
N SER A 235 -9.36 -17.77 5.84
CA SER A 235 -8.50 -16.58 5.87
C SER A 235 -7.63 -16.51 4.63
N LYS A 236 -7.39 -15.29 4.13
CA LYS A 236 -6.33 -15.02 3.16
C LYS A 236 -5.12 -14.35 3.84
N THR A 237 -5.24 -14.01 5.12
CA THR A 237 -4.10 -13.61 5.94
C THR A 237 -3.43 -14.87 6.45
N GLU A 238 -2.16 -15.03 6.14
CA GLU A 238 -1.37 -16.23 6.44
C GLU A 238 -0.08 -15.85 7.16
N CYS A 239 0.33 -16.68 8.12
CA CYS A 239 1.58 -16.53 8.85
C CYS A 239 2.49 -17.73 8.56
N VAL A 240 3.75 -17.45 8.19
CA VAL A 240 4.75 -18.46 7.84
C VAL A 240 6.02 -18.23 8.65
#